data_6c95623632135f34986f7d7f7565f406
#
_entry.id   6c95623632135f34986f7d7f7565f406
#
_cell.length_a   1.000
_cell.length_b   1.000
_cell.length_c   1.000
_cell.angle_alpha   90.00
_cell.angle_beta   90.00
_cell.angle_gamma   90.00
#
_symmetry.space_group_name_H-M   'P 1'
#
loop_
_entity.id
_entity.type
_entity.pdbx_description
1 polymer ?
#
loop_
_entity_poly.entity_id
_entity_poly.type
_entity_poly.pdbx_seq_one_letter_code
_entity_poly.pdbx_strand_id
1 'polypeptide(L)'
;MKGKKLMAMLMAGSLLLAGLTGCGGANAKGGGAAASADDYPNGPVTIICPWGVGGGADVISRKISEVAKNYFDQPIIVENHTGASGTIGI
;
A
#
# COMPACT_ATOMS: atom_id res chain seq x y z
N MET A 1 29.03 42.58 -16.00
CA MET A 1 28.02 41.61 -16.57
C MET A 1 28.26 40.15 -16.20
N LYS A 2 29.45 39.76 -15.90
CA LYS A 2 29.73 38.34 -15.51
C LYS A 2 29.23 37.97 -14.08
N GLY A 3 29.15 38.95 -13.17
CA GLY A 3 28.70 38.73 -11.81
C GLY A 3 27.20 38.42 -11.64
N LYS A 4 26.38 38.98 -12.54
CA LYS A 4 24.92 38.79 -12.47
C LYS A 4 24.50 37.35 -12.90
N LYS A 5 25.26 36.77 -13.79
CA LYS A 5 25.03 35.40 -14.24
C LYS A 5 25.50 34.37 -13.22
N LEU A 6 26.56 34.65 -12.52
CA LEU A 6 27.05 33.80 -11.42
C LEU A 6 26.10 33.83 -10.22
N MET A 7 25.51 34.97 -9.94
CA MET A 7 24.55 35.14 -8.84
C MET A 7 23.24 34.41 -9.15
N ALA A 8 22.80 34.40 -10.40
CA ALA A 8 21.62 33.65 -10.83
C ALA A 8 21.84 32.13 -10.76
N MET A 9 23.05 31.67 -11.02
CA MET A 9 23.39 30.24 -10.92
C MET A 9 23.48 29.76 -9.47
N LEU A 10 23.97 30.59 -8.58
CA LEU A 10 24.01 30.29 -7.14
C LEU A 10 22.62 30.24 -6.50
N MET A 11 21.69 31.07 -6.96
CA MET A 11 20.31 31.07 -6.47
C MET A 11 19.53 29.83 -6.96
N ALA A 12 19.81 29.36 -8.16
CA ALA A 12 19.17 28.15 -8.70
C ALA A 12 19.62 26.88 -7.97
N GLY A 13 20.86 26.82 -7.51
CA GLY A 13 21.40 25.69 -6.76
C GLY A 13 20.83 25.55 -5.36
N SER A 14 20.48 26.63 -4.72
CA SER A 14 19.93 26.59 -3.37
C SER A 14 18.45 26.13 -3.32
N LEU A 15 17.69 26.38 -4.37
CA LEU A 15 16.30 25.92 -4.44
C LEU A 15 16.18 24.40 -4.63
N LEU A 16 17.16 23.79 -5.29
CA LEU A 16 17.17 22.34 -5.51
C LEU A 16 17.52 21.54 -4.24
N LEU A 17 18.30 22.14 -3.33
CA LEU A 17 18.64 21.47 -2.07
C LEU A 17 17.53 21.52 -1.03
N ALA A 18 16.68 22.54 -1.08
CA ALA A 18 15.55 22.65 -0.15
C ALA A 18 14.39 21.69 -0.45
N GLY A 19 14.31 21.20 -1.69
CA GLY A 19 13.26 20.27 -2.10
C GLY A 19 13.48 18.81 -1.67
N LEU A 20 14.71 18.43 -1.35
CA LEU A 20 15.00 17.02 -1.03
C LEU A 20 14.84 16.67 0.45
N THR A 21 14.80 17.65 1.31
CA THR A 21 14.65 17.41 2.75
C THR A 21 13.21 17.33 3.23
N GLY A 22 12.23 17.70 2.37
CA GLY A 22 10.82 17.68 2.71
C GLY A 22 10.13 16.31 2.61
N CYS A 23 10.67 15.38 1.86
CA CYS A 23 10.00 14.10 1.64
C CYS A 23 10.34 13.00 2.65
N GLY A 24 11.42 13.16 3.42
CA GLY A 24 11.88 12.08 4.31
C GLY A 24 11.26 12.10 5.71
N GLY A 25 10.74 13.22 6.16
CA GLY A 25 10.33 13.38 7.55
C GLY A 25 8.83 13.27 7.82
N ALA A 26 8.01 13.53 6.82
CA ALA A 26 6.57 13.58 7.00
C ALA A 26 5.90 12.19 6.98
N ASN A 27 6.52 11.21 6.35
CA ASN A 27 5.94 9.87 6.21
C ASN A 27 6.21 8.93 7.39
N ALA A 28 7.20 9.21 8.21
CA ALA A 28 7.55 8.33 9.31
C ALA A 28 6.56 8.40 10.49
N LYS A 29 5.75 9.45 10.56
CA LYS A 29 4.77 9.64 11.64
C LYS A 29 3.32 9.63 11.19
N GLY A 30 3.04 9.70 9.90
CA GLY A 30 1.68 9.73 9.36
C GLY A 30 1.01 8.37 9.24
N GLY A 31 1.74 7.29 9.28
CA GLY A 31 1.21 5.92 9.25
C GLY A 31 0.84 5.36 10.61
N GLY A 32 0.80 6.20 11.61
CA GLY A 32 1.02 5.81 12.98
C GLY A 32 -0.12 5.30 13.78
N ALA A 33 -1.26 4.98 13.30
CA ALA A 33 -2.18 4.16 14.06
C ALA A 33 -1.84 2.68 13.87
N ALA A 34 -0.61 2.34 14.09
CA ALA A 34 -0.18 0.98 14.03
C ALA A 34 -0.72 0.26 15.27
N ALA A 35 -1.75 -0.57 15.08
CA ALA A 35 -1.80 -1.82 15.78
C ALA A 35 -0.41 -2.46 15.64
N SER A 36 0.21 -2.88 16.74
CA SER A 36 1.50 -3.55 16.66
C SER A 36 1.35 -4.76 15.74
N ALA A 37 2.36 -5.04 14.93
CA ALA A 37 2.33 -6.18 14.01
C ALA A 37 2.07 -7.52 14.74
N ASP A 38 2.32 -7.55 16.02
CA ASP A 38 2.11 -8.71 16.89
C ASP A 38 0.63 -8.99 17.20
N ASP A 39 -0.24 -7.98 17.06
CA ASP A 39 -1.68 -8.14 17.28
C ASP A 39 -2.48 -8.39 16.00
N TYR A 40 -1.84 -8.47 14.86
CA TYR A 40 -2.50 -8.76 13.59
C TYR A 40 -2.39 -10.24 13.23
N PRO A 41 -3.48 -10.87 12.77
CA PRO A 41 -4.84 -10.31 12.67
C PRO A 41 -5.61 -10.39 13.99
N ASN A 42 -6.23 -9.28 14.39
CA ASN A 42 -7.07 -9.19 15.59
C ASN A 42 -8.58 -9.37 15.30
N GLY A 43 -8.91 -9.76 14.10
CA GLY A 43 -10.26 -10.02 13.64
C GLY A 43 -10.27 -10.79 12.32
N PRO A 44 -11.45 -11.13 11.79
CA PRO A 44 -11.58 -11.83 10.52
C PRO A 44 -10.85 -11.10 9.38
N VAL A 45 -10.13 -11.85 8.55
CA VAL A 45 -9.46 -11.32 7.37
C VAL A 45 -10.29 -11.64 6.14
N THR A 46 -10.63 -10.62 5.36
CA THR A 46 -11.38 -10.80 4.11
C THR A 46 -10.44 -10.69 2.92
N ILE A 47 -10.41 -11.73 2.09
CA ILE A 47 -9.74 -11.71 0.79
C ILE A 47 -10.77 -11.30 -0.26
N ILE A 48 -10.61 -10.13 -0.85
CA ILE A 48 -11.47 -9.70 -1.95
C ILE A 48 -10.94 -10.27 -3.26
N CYS A 49 -11.75 -11.10 -3.91
CA CYS A 49 -11.45 -11.65 -5.23
C CYS A 49 -12.27 -10.88 -6.29
N PRO A 50 -11.64 -10.08 -7.17
CA PRO A 50 -12.36 -9.25 -8.13
C PRO A 50 -12.87 -10.04 -9.36
N TRP A 51 -12.88 -11.34 -9.29
CA TRP A 51 -13.29 -12.24 -10.36
C TRP A 51 -14.39 -13.21 -9.92
N GLY A 52 -15.08 -13.77 -10.91
CA GLY A 52 -16.22 -14.66 -10.65
C GLY A 52 -15.87 -15.91 -9.87
N VAL A 53 -16.86 -16.40 -9.15
CA VAL A 53 -16.77 -17.65 -8.40
C VAL A 53 -16.45 -18.82 -9.34
N GLY A 54 -15.49 -19.65 -8.97
CA GLY A 54 -15.02 -20.78 -9.78
C GLY A 54 -13.99 -20.42 -10.84
N GLY A 55 -13.65 -19.14 -11.00
CA GLY A 55 -12.53 -18.72 -11.82
C GLY A 55 -11.19 -19.06 -11.20
N GLY A 56 -10.10 -18.96 -11.98
CA GLY A 56 -8.76 -19.29 -11.50
C GLY A 56 -8.35 -18.50 -10.27
N ALA A 57 -8.66 -17.19 -10.24
CA ALA A 57 -8.36 -16.34 -9.09
C ALA A 57 -9.15 -16.75 -7.84
N ASP A 58 -10.42 -17.12 -8.00
CA ASP A 58 -11.25 -17.57 -6.89
C ASP A 58 -10.72 -18.89 -6.30
N VAL A 59 -10.36 -19.84 -7.15
CA VAL A 59 -9.78 -21.12 -6.72
C VAL A 59 -8.49 -20.91 -5.93
N ILE A 60 -7.61 -20.03 -6.43
CA ILE A 60 -6.35 -19.70 -5.74
C ILE A 60 -6.63 -19.02 -4.41
N SER A 61 -7.52 -18.04 -4.36
CA SER A 61 -7.86 -17.33 -3.14
C SER A 61 -8.42 -18.27 -2.06
N ARG A 62 -9.26 -19.22 -2.46
CA ARG A 62 -9.81 -20.22 -1.52
C ARG A 62 -8.75 -21.19 -1.03
N LYS A 63 -7.82 -21.59 -1.88
CA LYS A 63 -6.67 -22.42 -1.47
C LYS A 63 -5.74 -21.69 -0.52
N ILE A 64 -5.46 -20.41 -0.78
CA ILE A 64 -4.68 -19.58 0.15
C ILE A 64 -5.41 -19.47 1.49
N SER A 65 -6.71 -19.19 1.48
CA SER A 65 -7.52 -19.12 2.70
C SER A 65 -7.49 -20.43 3.49
N GLU A 66 -7.56 -21.57 2.82
CA GLU A 66 -7.51 -22.89 3.45
C GLU A 66 -6.17 -23.14 4.14
N VAL A 67 -5.06 -22.85 3.48
CA VAL A 67 -3.73 -23.03 4.03
C VAL A 67 -3.43 -22.03 5.14
N ALA A 68 -3.85 -20.79 4.96
CA ALA A 68 -3.60 -19.71 5.91
C ALA A 68 -4.28 -19.94 7.27
N LYS A 69 -5.37 -20.70 7.33
CA LYS A 69 -6.00 -21.09 8.61
C LYS A 69 -5.07 -21.85 9.56
N ASN A 70 -4.01 -22.44 9.04
CA ASN A 70 -3.02 -23.12 9.88
C ASN A 70 -2.03 -22.19 10.52
N TYR A 71 -1.98 -20.92 10.08
CA TYR A 71 -1.02 -19.92 10.52
C TYR A 71 -1.67 -18.73 11.24
N PHE A 72 -2.99 -18.56 11.07
CA PHE A 72 -3.75 -17.47 11.66
C PHE A 72 -4.87 -18.02 12.53
N ASP A 73 -5.00 -17.47 13.73
CA ASP A 73 -6.09 -17.83 14.68
C ASP A 73 -7.44 -17.23 14.27
N GLN A 74 -7.44 -16.29 13.33
CA GLN A 74 -8.64 -15.61 12.86
C GLN A 74 -9.17 -16.23 11.56
N PRO A 75 -10.49 -16.24 11.36
CA PRO A 75 -11.09 -16.76 10.13
C PRO A 75 -10.69 -15.92 8.92
N ILE A 76 -10.41 -16.59 7.82
CA ILE A 76 -10.12 -15.96 6.54
C ILE A 76 -11.27 -16.25 5.59
N ILE A 77 -11.92 -15.19 5.11
CA ILE A 77 -13.12 -15.23 4.28
C ILE A 77 -12.76 -14.77 2.88
N VAL A 78 -13.26 -15.45 1.86
CA VAL A 78 -13.09 -15.02 0.46
C VAL A 78 -14.41 -14.47 -0.05
N GLU A 79 -14.40 -13.22 -0.47
CA GLU A 79 -15.54 -12.53 -1.08
C GLU A 79 -15.27 -12.21 -2.54
N ASN A 80 -16.24 -12.49 -3.42
CA ASN A 80 -16.12 -12.18 -4.83
C ASN A 80 -16.84 -10.88 -5.16
N HIS A 81 -16.09 -9.87 -5.58
CA HIS A 81 -16.60 -8.57 -6.01
C HIS A 81 -16.31 -8.38 -7.50
N THR A 82 -17.18 -8.87 -8.34
CA THR A 82 -17.01 -8.85 -9.80
C THR A 82 -17.49 -7.55 -10.41
N GLY A 83 -16.88 -7.14 -11.50
CA GLY A 83 -17.32 -6.02 -12.35
C GLY A 83 -16.16 -5.12 -12.77
N ALA A 84 -16.39 -4.38 -13.86
CA ALA A 84 -15.44 -3.42 -14.45
C ALA A 84 -14.00 -3.96 -14.52
N SER A 85 -13.81 -5.19 -14.97
CA SER A 85 -12.50 -5.84 -15.09
C SER A 85 -11.70 -5.86 -13.78
N GLY A 86 -12.37 -6.07 -12.66
CA GLY A 86 -11.76 -6.15 -11.35
C GLY A 86 -11.68 -4.83 -10.57
N THR A 87 -12.04 -3.70 -11.19
CA THR A 87 -11.92 -2.38 -10.55
C THR A 87 -12.89 -2.18 -9.37
N ILE A 88 -13.99 -2.92 -9.35
CA ILE A 88 -14.98 -2.83 -8.26
C ILE A 88 -14.48 -3.47 -6.97
N GLY A 89 -13.57 -4.45 -7.08
CA GLY A 89 -13.02 -5.16 -5.92
C GLY A 89 -11.83 -4.50 -5.23
N ILE A 90 -11.45 -3.31 -5.67
CA ILE A 90 -10.29 -2.59 -5.13
C ILE A 90 -10.75 -1.55 -4.12
#